data_dc842d2cfd040e4a50221696be628bc2
#
_entry.id   dc842d2cfd040e4a50221696be628bc2
#
_cell.length_a   1.000
_cell.length_b   1.000
_cell.length_c   1.000
_cell.angle_alpha   90.00
_cell.angle_beta   90.00
_cell.angle_gamma   90.00
#
_symmetry.space_group_name_H-M   'P 1'
#
loop_
_entity.id
_entity.type
_entity.pdbx_description
1 polymer ?
#
loop_
_entity_poly.entity_id
_entity_poly.type
_entity_poly.pdbx_seq_one_letter_code
_entity_poly.pdbx_strand_id
1 'polypeptide(L)'
;MEMAKPDFSDPASVVRGFIHQMHCWEALAGALRNGAAARFNPTGDSTMHPEEVRVSELLRQIPPFIVAIYLTERDRAYVPSGSYSIPPQYDPGVETVTRVIPKTKSQVIVETDRKSNYFGGLREYVVKKKGDVWLIDSVSGTIGTKKMKLTLV
;
A
#
# COMPACT_ATOMS: atom_id res chain seq x y z
N MET A 1 15.10 13.78 -4.54
CA MET A 1 14.29 13.30 -5.68
C MET A 1 12.88 13.85 -5.47
N GLU A 2 12.51 14.79 -6.29
CA GLU A 2 11.17 15.37 -6.26
C GLU A 2 10.19 14.31 -6.77
N MET A 3 9.29 13.86 -5.91
CA MET A 3 8.25 12.92 -6.33
C MET A 3 7.29 13.64 -7.28
N ALA A 4 7.20 13.17 -8.50
CA ALA A 4 6.17 13.64 -9.40
C ALA A 4 4.81 13.48 -8.73
N LYS A 5 4.07 14.58 -8.61
CA LYS A 5 2.71 14.56 -8.06
C LYS A 5 1.87 13.59 -8.89
N PRO A 6 1.14 12.65 -8.27
CA PRO A 6 0.35 11.69 -9.04
C PRO A 6 -0.69 12.42 -9.87
N ASP A 7 -0.83 11.98 -11.12
CA ASP A 7 -1.86 12.47 -12.02
C ASP A 7 -3.13 11.66 -11.81
N PHE A 8 -4.10 12.24 -11.11
CA PHE A 8 -5.39 11.60 -10.86
C PHE A 8 -6.31 11.54 -12.10
N SER A 9 -5.90 12.11 -13.23
CA SER A 9 -6.60 11.93 -14.50
C SER A 9 -6.20 10.64 -15.23
N ASP A 10 -5.11 10.00 -14.80
CA ASP A 10 -4.60 8.74 -15.34
C ASP A 10 -4.64 7.60 -14.31
N PRO A 11 -5.42 6.52 -14.55
CA PRO A 11 -5.55 5.43 -13.58
C PRO A 11 -4.24 4.69 -13.28
N ALA A 12 -3.34 4.56 -14.27
CA ALA A 12 -2.04 3.94 -14.03
C ALA A 12 -1.15 4.81 -13.13
N SER A 13 -1.19 6.13 -13.30
CA SER A 13 -0.48 7.08 -12.45
C SER A 13 -0.97 7.02 -11.00
N VAL A 14 -2.28 6.90 -10.78
CA VAL A 14 -2.86 6.74 -9.44
C VAL A 14 -2.35 5.48 -8.75
N VAL A 15 -2.32 4.35 -9.46
CA VAL A 15 -1.80 3.09 -8.92
C VAL A 15 -0.31 3.18 -8.60
N ARG A 16 0.51 3.74 -9.48
CA ARG A 16 1.95 3.97 -9.21
C ARG A 16 2.16 4.87 -8.00
N GLY A 17 1.39 5.95 -7.89
CA GLY A 17 1.45 6.86 -6.75
C GLY A 17 1.10 6.17 -5.43
N PHE A 18 0.06 5.36 -5.43
CA PHE A 18 -0.34 4.56 -4.27
C PHE A 18 0.76 3.57 -3.84
N ILE A 19 1.30 2.79 -4.78
CA ILE A 19 2.39 1.84 -4.50
C ILE A 19 3.59 2.57 -3.89
N HIS A 20 3.95 3.73 -4.44
CA HIS A 20 5.06 4.52 -3.94
C HIS A 20 4.80 5.07 -2.52
N GLN A 21 3.63 5.61 -2.25
CA GLN A 21 3.28 6.13 -0.92
C GLN A 21 3.24 5.02 0.14
N MET A 22 2.67 3.87 -0.20
CA MET A 22 2.66 2.72 0.70
C MET A 22 4.08 2.21 0.98
N HIS A 23 4.93 2.17 -0.03
CA HIS A 23 6.35 1.82 0.13
C HIS A 23 7.06 2.77 1.10
N CYS A 24 6.91 4.07 0.91
CA CYS A 24 7.52 5.07 1.78
C CYS A 24 7.06 4.90 3.23
N TRP A 25 5.77 4.65 3.44
CA TRP A 25 5.25 4.42 4.78
C TRP A 25 5.78 3.13 5.40
N GLU A 26 5.78 2.01 4.68
CA GLU A 26 6.30 0.74 5.19
C GLU A 26 7.80 0.84 5.56
N ALA A 27 8.59 1.51 4.72
CA ALA A 27 10.01 1.74 4.99
C ALA A 27 10.22 2.62 6.23
N LEU A 28 9.45 3.69 6.36
CA LEU A 28 9.49 4.58 7.52
C LEU A 28 9.08 3.83 8.80
N ALA A 29 7.99 3.07 8.75
CA ALA A 29 7.49 2.29 9.88
C ALA A 29 8.52 1.27 10.35
N GLY A 30 9.14 0.54 9.42
CA GLY A 30 10.20 -0.41 9.71
C GLY A 30 11.40 0.25 10.38
N ALA A 31 11.89 1.35 9.82
CA ALA A 31 13.05 2.07 10.35
C ALA A 31 12.79 2.64 11.76
N LEU A 32 11.63 3.28 11.98
CA LEU A 32 11.31 3.90 13.27
C LEU A 32 11.05 2.87 14.37
N ARG A 33 10.35 1.77 14.05
CA ARG A 33 10.11 0.70 15.02
C ARG A 33 11.38 -0.02 15.40
N ASN A 34 12.23 -0.35 14.42
CA ASN A 34 13.52 -0.99 14.68
C ASN A 34 14.44 -0.06 15.49
N GLY A 35 14.46 1.23 15.17
CA GLY A 35 15.21 2.23 15.93
C GLY A 35 14.74 2.40 17.36
N ALA A 36 13.43 2.42 17.59
CA ALA A 36 12.84 2.47 18.94
C ALA A 36 13.16 1.20 19.73
N ALA A 37 13.00 0.02 19.14
CA ALA A 37 13.34 -1.25 19.77
C ALA A 37 14.82 -1.30 20.17
N ALA A 38 15.73 -0.93 19.26
CA ALA A 38 17.16 -0.91 19.55
C ALA A 38 17.53 0.04 20.69
N ARG A 39 16.85 1.17 20.80
CA ARG A 39 17.12 2.18 21.83
C ARG A 39 16.49 1.86 23.17
N PHE A 40 15.23 1.45 23.19
CA PHE A 40 14.41 1.32 24.41
C PHE A 40 14.21 -0.11 24.87
N ASN A 41 14.42 -1.10 24.00
CA ASN A 41 14.27 -2.52 24.30
C ASN A 41 15.40 -3.36 23.68
N PRO A 42 16.66 -3.06 24.02
CA PRO A 42 17.82 -3.70 23.37
C PRO A 42 17.94 -5.20 23.69
N THR A 43 17.32 -5.68 24.78
CA THR A 43 17.33 -7.09 25.18
C THR A 43 16.24 -7.92 24.50
N GLY A 44 15.30 -7.26 23.79
CA GLY A 44 14.20 -7.93 23.09
C GLY A 44 13.18 -8.56 24.02
N ASP A 45 12.93 -7.96 25.17
CA ASP A 45 11.87 -8.40 26.09
C ASP A 45 10.51 -8.43 25.38
N SER A 46 9.67 -9.40 25.77
CA SER A 46 8.32 -9.54 25.23
C SER A 46 7.39 -8.37 25.58
N THR A 47 7.74 -7.60 26.61
CA THR A 47 7.01 -6.41 27.02
C THR A 47 7.57 -5.20 26.27
N MET A 48 6.74 -4.58 25.44
CA MET A 48 7.12 -3.38 24.71
C MET A 48 7.35 -2.20 25.66
N HIS A 49 8.43 -1.47 25.45
CA HIS A 49 8.67 -0.22 26.16
C HIS A 49 7.60 0.83 25.77
N PRO A 50 7.16 1.73 26.70
CA PRO A 50 6.16 2.76 26.40
C PRO A 50 6.49 3.61 25.15
N GLU A 51 7.77 3.90 24.89
CA GLU A 51 8.18 4.64 23.70
C GLU A 51 8.02 3.84 22.40
N GLU A 52 8.18 2.52 22.43
CA GLU A 52 7.87 1.65 21.27
C GLU A 52 6.38 1.66 20.95
N VAL A 53 5.54 1.62 21.98
CA VAL A 53 4.08 1.73 21.85
C VAL A 53 3.71 3.06 21.24
N ARG A 54 4.29 4.16 21.75
CA ARG A 54 4.04 5.52 21.24
C ARG A 54 4.42 5.67 19.78
N VAL A 55 5.58 5.17 19.36
CA VAL A 55 6.02 5.18 17.95
C VAL A 55 5.01 4.39 17.10
N SER A 56 4.59 3.22 17.55
CA SER A 56 3.61 2.39 16.84
C SER A 56 2.26 3.10 16.68
N GLU A 57 1.78 3.78 17.71
CA GLU A 57 0.52 4.54 17.67
C GLU A 57 0.59 5.71 16.68
N LEU A 58 1.70 6.45 16.65
CA LEU A 58 1.90 7.53 15.69
C LEU A 58 1.93 7.02 14.25
N LEU A 59 2.63 5.91 14.02
CA LEU A 59 2.71 5.30 12.69
C LEU A 59 1.36 4.81 12.16
N ARG A 60 0.47 4.31 13.03
CA ARG A 60 -0.88 3.89 12.65
C ARG A 60 -1.77 5.02 12.13
N GLN A 61 -1.42 6.26 12.40
CA GLN A 61 -2.19 7.42 11.94
C GLN A 61 -1.93 7.78 10.48
N ILE A 62 -0.85 7.28 9.88
CA ILE A 62 -0.45 7.64 8.51
C ILE A 62 -1.28 6.93 7.43
N PRO A 63 -1.49 5.59 7.48
CA PRO A 63 -2.22 4.88 6.43
C PRO A 63 -3.60 5.43 6.11
N PRO A 64 -4.43 5.89 7.08
CA PRO A 64 -5.72 6.49 6.78
C PRO A 64 -5.65 7.70 5.84
N PHE A 65 -4.58 8.49 5.88
CA PHE A 65 -4.38 9.61 4.95
C PHE A 65 -4.08 9.12 3.53
N ILE A 66 -3.28 8.07 3.40
CA ILE A 66 -3.00 7.46 2.10
C ILE A 66 -4.29 6.90 1.50
N VAL A 67 -5.10 6.21 2.30
CA VAL A 67 -6.42 5.71 1.92
C VAL A 67 -7.32 6.85 1.44
N ALA A 68 -7.41 7.95 2.20
CA ALA A 68 -8.24 9.09 1.85
C ALA A 68 -7.83 9.77 0.53
N ILE A 69 -6.54 9.73 0.18
CA ILE A 69 -6.04 10.35 -1.04
C ILE A 69 -6.27 9.47 -2.28
N TYR A 70 -6.02 8.17 -2.16
CA TYR A 70 -5.92 7.26 -3.33
C TYR A 70 -7.11 6.34 -3.52
N LEU A 71 -7.92 6.09 -2.49
CA LEU A 71 -8.97 5.10 -2.53
C LEU A 71 -10.37 5.74 -2.61
N THR A 72 -11.32 4.97 -3.16
CA THR A 72 -12.74 5.35 -3.12
C THR A 72 -13.24 5.38 -1.69
N GLU A 73 -14.16 6.29 -1.39
CA GLU A 73 -14.86 6.33 -0.10
C GLU A 73 -15.87 5.18 -0.05
N ARG A 74 -15.63 4.22 0.82
CA ARG A 74 -16.55 3.12 1.15
C ARG A 74 -16.13 2.43 2.44
N ASP A 75 -17.05 1.70 3.06
CA ASP A 75 -16.73 0.84 4.18
C ASP A 75 -15.78 -0.28 3.73
N ARG A 76 -14.66 -0.42 4.42
CA ARG A 76 -13.68 -1.47 4.22
C ARG A 76 -13.54 -2.29 5.47
N ALA A 77 -13.55 -3.63 5.31
CA ALA A 77 -13.35 -4.56 6.43
C ALA A 77 -11.96 -4.39 7.08
N TYR A 78 -11.01 -3.84 6.32
CA TYR A 78 -9.67 -3.52 6.80
C TYR A 78 -9.29 -2.10 6.42
N VAL A 79 -9.08 -1.27 7.42
CA VAL A 79 -8.24 -0.08 7.28
C VAL A 79 -6.81 -0.57 7.54
N PRO A 80 -5.81 -0.16 6.75
CA PRO A 80 -4.42 -0.50 7.05
C PRO A 80 -4.11 -0.18 8.52
N SER A 81 -3.95 -1.23 9.31
CA SER A 81 -3.87 -1.11 10.78
C SER A 81 -2.47 -0.77 11.29
N GLY A 82 -1.61 -0.28 10.41
CA GLY A 82 -0.23 0.02 10.76
C GLY A 82 0.69 -1.20 10.79
N SER A 83 0.25 -2.34 10.27
CA SER A 83 1.18 -3.45 9.99
C SER A 83 2.04 -3.11 8.77
N TYR A 84 3.31 -3.47 8.83
CA TYR A 84 4.25 -3.33 7.75
C TYR A 84 4.96 -4.66 7.52
N SER A 85 5.47 -4.86 6.30
CA SER A 85 6.25 -6.04 5.94
C SER A 85 7.72 -5.68 5.74
N ILE A 86 8.59 -6.64 6.04
CA ILE A 86 10.01 -6.60 5.68
C ILE A 86 10.31 -7.86 4.86
N PRO A 87 10.61 -7.75 3.55
CA PRO A 87 10.63 -6.53 2.74
C PRO A 87 9.23 -5.89 2.58
N PRO A 88 9.16 -4.59 2.20
CA PRO A 88 7.89 -3.91 2.00
C PRO A 88 6.97 -4.65 1.03
N GLN A 89 5.68 -4.67 1.33
CA GLN A 89 4.67 -5.31 0.51
C GLN A 89 4.39 -4.54 -0.78
N TYR A 90 4.53 -3.23 -0.72
CA TYR A 90 4.51 -2.35 -1.88
C TYR A 90 5.93 -1.86 -2.16
N ASP A 91 6.41 -2.12 -3.35
CA ASP A 91 7.76 -1.73 -3.76
C ASP A 91 7.78 -1.36 -5.25
N PRO A 92 7.90 -0.07 -5.58
CA PRO A 92 7.93 0.40 -6.96
C PRO A 92 9.17 -0.10 -7.73
N GLY A 93 10.19 -0.59 -7.03
CA GLY A 93 11.37 -1.19 -7.65
C GLY A 93 11.14 -2.60 -8.20
N VAL A 94 10.11 -3.29 -7.71
CA VAL A 94 9.78 -4.68 -8.11
C VAL A 94 8.38 -4.85 -8.66
N GLU A 95 7.48 -3.92 -8.42
CA GLU A 95 6.09 -3.94 -8.93
C GLU A 95 5.92 -2.91 -10.05
N THR A 96 5.56 -3.38 -11.23
CA THR A 96 5.39 -2.56 -12.41
C THR A 96 3.99 -2.70 -13.01
N VAL A 97 3.42 -1.58 -13.46
CA VAL A 97 2.17 -1.59 -14.24
C VAL A 97 2.46 -2.25 -15.58
N THR A 98 1.71 -3.29 -15.91
CA THR A 98 1.86 -4.05 -17.14
C THR A 98 0.74 -3.79 -18.14
N ARG A 99 -0.48 -3.52 -17.64
CA ARG A 99 -1.64 -3.35 -18.51
C ARG A 99 -2.73 -2.51 -17.84
N VAL A 100 -3.45 -1.72 -18.64
CA VAL A 100 -4.66 -1.02 -18.25
C VAL A 100 -5.81 -1.53 -19.10
N ILE A 101 -6.84 -2.10 -18.49
CA ILE A 101 -7.96 -2.76 -19.15
C ILE A 101 -9.23 -1.96 -18.86
N PRO A 102 -9.78 -1.23 -19.85
CA PRO A 102 -11.07 -0.58 -19.72
C PRO A 102 -12.18 -1.61 -19.52
N LYS A 103 -13.05 -1.40 -18.54
CA LYS A 103 -14.26 -2.20 -18.30
C LYS A 103 -15.51 -1.42 -18.66
N THR A 104 -15.57 -0.16 -18.22
CA THR A 104 -16.64 0.78 -18.53
C THR A 104 -16.02 2.18 -18.69
N LYS A 105 -16.85 3.19 -18.98
CA LYS A 105 -16.41 4.59 -19.02
C LYS A 105 -15.88 5.11 -17.68
N SER A 106 -16.26 4.46 -16.59
CA SER A 106 -15.93 4.87 -15.21
C SER A 106 -15.18 3.82 -14.40
N GLN A 107 -14.76 2.72 -15.03
CA GLN A 107 -14.02 1.65 -14.36
C GLN A 107 -12.98 1.04 -15.27
N VAL A 108 -11.78 0.91 -14.76
CA VAL A 108 -10.67 0.20 -15.40
C VAL A 108 -10.04 -0.78 -14.41
N ILE A 109 -9.36 -1.80 -14.95
CA ILE A 109 -8.46 -2.64 -14.17
C ILE A 109 -7.03 -2.28 -14.57
N VAL A 110 -6.21 -1.93 -13.59
CA VAL A 110 -4.78 -1.75 -13.75
C VAL A 110 -4.09 -3.01 -13.24
N GLU A 111 -3.47 -3.75 -14.15
CA GLU A 111 -2.67 -4.93 -13.80
C GLU A 111 -1.23 -4.54 -13.53
N THR A 112 -0.67 -5.13 -12.49
CA THR A 112 0.74 -5.02 -12.16
C THR A 112 1.36 -6.40 -12.04
N ASP A 113 2.64 -6.50 -12.36
CA ASP A 113 3.46 -7.69 -12.10
C ASP A 113 4.49 -7.35 -11.03
N ARG A 114 4.52 -8.17 -9.98
CA ARG A 114 5.44 -8.02 -8.88
C ARG A 114 6.47 -9.13 -8.90
N LYS A 115 7.69 -8.77 -9.23
CA LYS A 115 8.85 -9.67 -9.25
C LYS A 115 9.49 -9.72 -7.85
N SER A 116 8.98 -10.60 -7.01
CA SER A 116 9.50 -10.80 -5.66
C SER A 116 9.43 -12.28 -5.30
N ASN A 117 10.45 -12.77 -4.57
CA ASN A 117 10.49 -14.15 -4.09
C ASN A 117 9.46 -14.45 -2.99
N TYR A 118 8.96 -13.42 -2.30
CA TYR A 118 8.05 -13.58 -1.15
C TYR A 118 6.61 -13.25 -1.48
N PHE A 119 6.37 -12.21 -2.28
CA PHE A 119 5.03 -11.70 -2.62
C PHE A 119 4.89 -11.46 -4.12
N GLY A 120 5.57 -12.29 -4.91
CA GLY A 120 5.53 -12.19 -6.37
C GLY A 120 4.17 -12.53 -6.94
N GLY A 121 3.91 -12.06 -8.13
CA GLY A 121 2.73 -12.39 -8.92
C GLY A 121 1.97 -11.18 -9.44
N LEU A 122 0.88 -11.49 -10.12
CA LEU A 122 0.00 -10.50 -10.71
C LEU A 122 -0.93 -9.90 -9.66
N ARG A 123 -1.10 -8.59 -9.70
CA ARG A 123 -2.12 -7.86 -8.97
C ARG A 123 -3.04 -7.14 -9.93
N GLU A 124 -4.30 -7.02 -9.54
CA GLU A 124 -5.30 -6.25 -10.24
C GLU A 124 -5.86 -5.18 -9.31
N TYR A 125 -5.70 -3.94 -9.73
CA TYR A 125 -6.29 -2.78 -9.07
C TYR A 125 -7.56 -2.40 -9.82
N VAL A 126 -8.71 -2.51 -9.18
CA VAL A 126 -9.95 -1.96 -9.72
C VAL A 126 -9.96 -0.47 -9.44
N VAL A 127 -9.98 0.34 -10.48
CA VAL A 127 -9.91 1.80 -10.39
C VAL A 127 -11.20 2.38 -10.95
N LYS A 128 -11.85 3.24 -10.17
CA LYS A 128 -13.13 3.87 -10.52
C LYS A 128 -13.00 5.36 -10.66
N LYS A 129 -13.69 5.92 -11.64
CA LYS A 129 -13.78 7.35 -11.87
C LYS A 129 -14.84 7.98 -10.97
N LYS A 130 -14.45 9.03 -10.27
CA LYS A 130 -15.32 9.88 -9.45
C LYS A 130 -15.13 11.33 -9.91
N GLY A 131 -16.12 11.86 -10.63
CA GLY A 131 -15.94 13.15 -11.32
C GLY A 131 -14.80 13.06 -12.34
N ASP A 132 -13.80 13.91 -12.18
CA ASP A 132 -12.63 13.96 -13.08
C ASP A 132 -11.39 13.19 -12.55
N VAL A 133 -11.53 12.51 -11.40
CA VAL A 133 -10.43 11.78 -10.78
C VAL A 133 -10.66 10.29 -10.77
N TRP A 134 -9.56 9.53 -10.92
CA TRP A 134 -9.53 8.09 -10.75
C TRP A 134 -9.07 7.73 -9.35
N LEU A 135 -9.77 6.78 -8.69
CA LEU A 135 -9.45 6.30 -7.35
C LEU A 135 -9.49 4.78 -7.30
N ILE A 136 -8.63 4.18 -6.51
CA ILE A 136 -8.56 2.74 -6.33
C ILE A 136 -9.74 2.28 -5.49
N ASP A 137 -10.50 1.30 -5.99
CA ASP A 137 -11.64 0.71 -5.27
C ASP A 137 -11.26 -0.57 -4.53
N SER A 138 -10.47 -1.42 -5.16
CA SER A 138 -10.01 -2.67 -4.57
C SER A 138 -8.73 -3.18 -5.22
N VAL A 139 -8.04 -4.05 -4.50
CA VAL A 139 -6.84 -4.74 -5.00
C VAL A 139 -7.02 -6.23 -4.79
N SER A 140 -6.69 -7.02 -5.81
CA SER A 140 -6.62 -8.47 -5.72
C SER A 140 -5.29 -8.98 -6.25
N GLY A 141 -4.79 -10.07 -5.67
CA GLY A 141 -3.57 -10.74 -6.11
C GLY A 141 -3.82 -12.18 -6.46
N THR A 142 -2.92 -12.77 -7.23
CA THR A 142 -2.92 -14.17 -7.56
C THR A 142 -1.83 -14.89 -6.78
N ILE A 143 -2.20 -15.92 -6.03
CA ILE A 143 -1.27 -16.82 -5.35
C ILE A 143 -1.41 -18.19 -6.00
N GLY A 144 -0.39 -18.62 -6.74
CA GLY A 144 -0.49 -19.81 -7.60
C GLY A 144 -1.56 -19.63 -8.68
N THR A 145 -2.57 -20.49 -8.70
CA THR A 145 -3.72 -20.41 -9.63
C THR A 145 -4.94 -19.71 -9.01
N LYS A 146 -4.90 -19.35 -7.72
CA LYS A 146 -6.03 -18.80 -6.99
C LYS A 146 -5.94 -17.28 -6.89
N LYS A 147 -6.97 -16.61 -7.40
CA LYS A 147 -7.16 -15.17 -7.21
C LYS A 147 -7.69 -14.91 -5.80
N MET A 148 -7.02 -14.06 -5.06
CA MET A 148 -7.40 -13.66 -3.70
C MET A 148 -7.57 -12.15 -3.62
N LYS A 149 -8.64 -11.72 -2.96
CA LYS A 149 -8.79 -10.31 -2.60
C LYS A 149 -7.74 -9.97 -1.54
N LEU A 150 -6.89 -9.00 -1.86
CA LEU A 150 -5.92 -8.51 -0.89
C LEU A 150 -6.63 -7.61 0.11
N THR A 151 -6.46 -7.91 1.39
CA THR A 151 -7.10 -7.20 2.51
C THR A 151 -6.39 -5.89 2.87
N LEU A 152 -5.65 -5.35 1.95
CA LEU A 152 -4.84 -4.14 2.18
C LEU A 152 -5.60 -2.86 1.90
N VAL A 153 -6.72 -3.00 1.26
CA VAL A 153 -7.59 -1.90 0.86
C VAL A 153 -9.03 -2.36 0.76
#